data_b9867d476205803e08c2a2918fc8d733
#
_entry.id   b9867d476205803e08c2a2918fc8d733
#
_cell.length_a   1.000
_cell.length_b   1.000
_cell.length_c   1.000
_cell.angle_alpha   90.00
_cell.angle_beta   90.00
_cell.angle_gamma   90.00
#
_symmetry.space_group_name_H-M   'P 1'
#
loop_
_entity.id
_entity.type
_entity.pdbx_description
1 polymer ?
#
loop_
_entity_poly.entity_id
_entity_poly.type
_entity_poly.pdbx_seq_one_letter_code
_entity_poly.pdbx_strand_id
1 'polypeptide(L)'
;MQLKTLLTTIILAIIFLSFLLLNEFNLLSKKNDRELKNNTNFDSIVVLTGKFDRIKKGFELLEANYSKKMFISGVNPIVKKNELRKIIIPNNSTEKISLFDCCVFIGKEAKNTKTNAVEVIKWMKKNNLISVILVTSDIHLPRSILEFQNNTNHIKITSWPVKTNSNNFINFLKEFLRFSFVRIKYLIL
;
A
#
# COMPACT_ATOMS: atom_id res chain seq x y z
N MET A 1 -13.51 42.27 20.79
CA MET A 1 -13.72 42.11 19.32
C MET A 1 -12.58 41.32 18.67
N GLN A 2 -11.34 41.66 18.91
CA GLN A 2 -10.15 40.98 18.32
C GLN A 2 -10.03 39.45 18.63
N LEU A 3 -10.36 39.01 19.85
CA LEU A 3 -10.25 37.59 20.20
C LEU A 3 -11.27 36.70 19.43
N LYS A 4 -12.49 37.21 19.23
CA LYS A 4 -13.53 36.48 18.45
C LYS A 4 -13.12 36.36 16.98
N THR A 5 -12.60 37.43 16.38
CA THR A 5 -12.10 37.39 14.99
C THR A 5 -10.91 36.46 14.84
N LEU A 6 -9.96 36.45 15.77
CA LEU A 6 -8.84 35.53 15.77
C LEU A 6 -9.31 34.06 15.86
N LEU A 7 -10.25 33.76 16.74
CA LEU A 7 -10.80 32.41 16.90
C LEU A 7 -11.53 31.95 15.63
N THR A 8 -12.32 32.81 15.00
CA THR A 8 -13.00 32.47 13.74
C THR A 8 -12.01 32.24 12.60
N THR A 9 -10.94 33.03 12.47
CA THR A 9 -9.92 32.80 11.43
C THR A 9 -9.19 31.48 11.64
N ILE A 10 -8.86 31.11 12.87
CA ILE A 10 -8.23 29.81 13.18
C ILE A 10 -9.16 28.66 12.82
N ILE A 11 -10.43 28.74 13.17
CA ILE A 11 -11.41 27.69 12.84
C ILE A 11 -11.54 27.55 11.32
N LEU A 12 -11.65 28.64 10.58
CA LEU A 12 -11.72 28.60 9.12
C LEU A 12 -10.47 28.00 8.49
N ALA A 13 -9.28 28.33 9.01
CA ALA A 13 -8.03 27.76 8.56
C ALA A 13 -7.97 26.22 8.79
N ILE A 14 -8.45 25.74 9.95
CA ILE A 14 -8.52 24.30 10.25
C ILE A 14 -9.50 23.59 9.31
N ILE A 15 -10.67 24.18 9.06
CA ILE A 15 -11.65 23.62 8.13
C ILE A 15 -11.06 23.53 6.72
N PHE A 16 -10.41 24.60 6.25
CA PHE A 16 -9.78 24.65 4.95
C PHE A 16 -8.66 23.61 4.80
N LEU A 17 -7.79 23.50 5.80
CA LEU A 17 -6.74 22.48 5.82
C LEU A 17 -7.33 21.06 5.81
N SER A 18 -8.36 20.80 6.59
CA SER A 18 -9.04 19.50 6.62
C SER A 18 -9.67 19.17 5.26
N PHE A 19 -10.22 20.15 4.57
CA PHE A 19 -10.76 19.99 3.22
C PHE A 19 -9.67 19.64 2.20
N LEU A 20 -8.52 20.31 2.24
CA LEU A 20 -7.37 20.00 1.37
C LEU A 20 -6.86 18.57 1.60
N LEU A 21 -6.69 18.18 2.87
CA LEU A 21 -6.25 16.82 3.24
C LEU A 21 -7.25 15.76 2.79
N LEU A 22 -8.56 16.03 2.89
CA LEU A 22 -9.59 15.11 2.44
C LEU A 22 -9.59 14.96 0.92
N ASN A 23 -9.38 16.04 0.18
CA ASN A 23 -9.25 15.98 -1.27
C ASN A 23 -8.02 15.18 -1.69
N GLU A 24 -6.87 15.43 -1.10
CA GLU A 24 -5.65 14.67 -1.38
C GLU A 24 -5.84 13.18 -1.06
N PHE A 25 -6.44 12.87 0.09
CA PHE A 25 -6.76 11.50 0.47
C PHE A 25 -7.64 10.80 -0.56
N ASN A 26 -8.72 11.47 -1.02
CA ASN A 26 -9.64 10.92 -2.00
C ASN A 26 -8.99 10.73 -3.38
N LEU A 27 -8.14 11.65 -3.80
CA LEU A 27 -7.38 11.52 -5.06
C LEU A 27 -6.43 10.32 -4.99
N LEU A 28 -5.68 10.18 -3.91
CA LEU A 28 -4.74 9.08 -3.75
C LEU A 28 -5.44 7.73 -3.57
N SER A 29 -6.60 7.67 -2.88
CA SER A 29 -7.35 6.43 -2.69
C SER A 29 -7.95 5.88 -3.98
N LYS A 30 -8.27 6.77 -4.92
CA LYS A 30 -8.78 6.45 -6.26
C LYS A 30 -7.66 6.29 -7.29
N LYS A 31 -6.42 6.63 -6.91
CA LYS A 31 -5.27 6.54 -7.81
C LYS A 31 -5.09 5.10 -8.25
N ASN A 32 -5.49 4.84 -9.46
CA ASN A 32 -5.46 3.55 -10.08
C ASN A 32 -4.69 3.67 -11.39
N ASP A 33 -3.44 3.31 -11.33
CA ASP A 33 -2.58 3.33 -12.50
C ASP A 33 -2.84 2.11 -13.43
N ARG A 34 -4.07 1.54 -13.40
CA ARG A 34 -4.51 0.37 -14.21
C ARG A 34 -4.49 0.62 -15.72
N GLU A 35 -4.38 1.86 -16.14
CA GLU A 35 -4.18 2.22 -17.54
C GLU A 35 -2.79 1.84 -18.08
N LEU A 36 -2.07 1.02 -17.32
CA LEU A 36 -0.88 0.33 -17.82
C LEU A 36 -1.32 -0.68 -18.87
N LYS A 37 -1.62 -0.13 -20.06
CA LYS A 37 -1.83 -0.90 -21.29
C LYS A 37 -0.65 -1.85 -21.47
N ASN A 38 -1.00 -3.14 -21.58
CA ASN A 38 -0.25 -4.21 -22.22
C ASN A 38 1.21 -3.88 -22.53
N ASN A 39 2.14 -4.35 -21.69
CA ASN A 39 3.60 -4.41 -21.91
C ASN A 39 4.51 -3.69 -20.88
N THR A 40 4.05 -3.26 -19.74
CA THR A 40 5.01 -2.79 -18.72
C THR A 40 5.34 -3.91 -17.75
N ASN A 41 6.49 -4.55 -17.95
CA ASN A 41 7.07 -5.44 -16.94
C ASN A 41 7.59 -4.59 -15.78
N PHE A 42 6.99 -4.78 -14.61
CA PHE A 42 7.51 -4.22 -13.36
C PHE A 42 8.54 -5.16 -12.76
N ASP A 43 9.51 -4.61 -12.04
CA ASP A 43 10.51 -5.44 -11.37
C ASP A 43 9.89 -6.28 -10.25
N SER A 44 8.83 -5.75 -9.60
CA SER A 44 8.17 -6.47 -8.52
C SER A 44 6.70 -6.07 -8.33
N ILE A 45 5.95 -6.99 -7.72
CA ILE A 45 4.64 -6.74 -7.12
C ILE A 45 4.86 -6.75 -5.60
N VAL A 46 4.39 -5.72 -4.91
CA VAL A 46 4.47 -5.62 -3.45
C VAL A 46 3.07 -5.58 -2.87
N VAL A 47 2.80 -6.49 -1.94
CA VAL A 47 1.53 -6.56 -1.23
C VAL A 47 1.73 -6.17 0.23
N LEU A 48 1.01 -5.16 0.68
CA LEU A 48 0.97 -4.82 2.10
C LEU A 48 -0.13 -5.64 2.78
N THR A 49 0.25 -6.45 3.77
CA THR A 49 -0.68 -7.32 4.50
C THR A 49 -1.78 -6.56 5.23
N GLY A 50 -2.79 -7.29 5.68
CA GLY A 50 -3.94 -6.79 6.45
C GLY A 50 -5.27 -7.45 6.07
N LYS A 51 -5.53 -7.72 4.78
CA LYS A 51 -6.67 -8.50 4.30
C LYS A 51 -6.21 -9.49 3.23
N PHE A 52 -6.82 -10.67 3.23
CA PHE A 52 -6.49 -11.75 2.31
C PHE A 52 -6.67 -11.36 0.83
N ASP A 53 -7.71 -10.59 0.50
CA ASP A 53 -8.02 -10.14 -0.86
C ASP A 53 -6.84 -9.43 -1.54
N ARG A 54 -6.00 -8.71 -0.77
CA ARG A 54 -4.80 -8.06 -1.30
C ARG A 54 -3.78 -9.08 -1.78
N ILE A 55 -3.56 -10.13 -0.99
CA ILE A 55 -2.57 -11.17 -1.30
C ILE A 55 -3.02 -11.94 -2.53
N LYS A 56 -4.31 -12.30 -2.59
CA LYS A 56 -4.93 -12.93 -3.76
C LYS A 56 -4.76 -12.06 -5.00
N LYS A 57 -5.07 -10.77 -4.92
CA LYS A 57 -4.90 -9.84 -6.04
C LYS A 57 -3.44 -9.71 -6.49
N GLY A 58 -2.49 -9.65 -5.56
CA GLY A 58 -1.07 -9.64 -5.88
C GLY A 58 -0.63 -10.91 -6.62
N PHE A 59 -1.14 -12.07 -6.22
CA PHE A 59 -0.83 -13.32 -6.89
C PHE A 59 -1.47 -13.42 -8.29
N GLU A 60 -2.71 -12.94 -8.47
CA GLU A 60 -3.34 -12.82 -9.79
C GLU A 60 -2.52 -11.95 -10.76
N LEU A 61 -1.90 -10.86 -10.27
CA LEU A 61 -1.00 -10.03 -11.07
C LEU A 61 0.29 -10.76 -11.43
N LEU A 62 0.81 -11.60 -10.53
CA LEU A 62 1.98 -12.44 -10.79
C LEU A 62 1.67 -13.48 -11.87
N GLU A 63 0.52 -14.16 -11.79
CA GLU A 63 0.01 -15.11 -12.80
C GLU A 63 -0.17 -14.43 -14.16
N ALA A 64 -0.64 -13.18 -14.16
CA ALA A 64 -0.80 -12.35 -15.37
C ALA A 64 0.53 -11.77 -15.90
N ASN A 65 1.69 -12.18 -15.36
CA ASN A 65 3.03 -11.76 -15.78
C ASN A 65 3.31 -10.25 -15.70
N TYR A 66 2.63 -9.49 -14.80
CA TYR A 66 2.99 -8.09 -14.55
C TYR A 66 4.38 -7.94 -13.93
N SER A 67 4.88 -8.98 -13.28
CA SER A 67 6.24 -9.09 -12.76
C SER A 67 6.64 -10.56 -12.59
N LYS A 68 7.94 -10.80 -12.44
CA LYS A 68 8.50 -12.11 -12.09
C LYS A 68 8.69 -12.33 -10.59
N LYS A 69 8.48 -11.30 -9.77
CA LYS A 69 8.70 -11.34 -8.32
C LYS A 69 7.54 -10.68 -7.58
N MET A 70 7.07 -11.33 -6.52
CA MET A 70 6.09 -10.78 -5.60
C MET A 70 6.63 -10.79 -4.18
N PHE A 71 6.50 -9.67 -3.47
CA PHE A 71 6.89 -9.57 -2.06
C PHE A 71 5.67 -9.23 -1.20
N ILE A 72 5.44 -10.01 -0.16
CA ILE A 72 4.37 -9.78 0.81
C ILE A 72 4.98 -9.23 2.09
N SER A 73 4.79 -7.95 2.37
CA SER A 73 5.36 -7.27 3.54
C SER A 73 4.42 -7.33 4.74
N GLY A 74 4.99 -7.44 5.94
CA GLY A 74 4.25 -7.43 7.21
C GLY A 74 3.49 -8.73 7.49
N VAL A 75 3.96 -9.86 7.01
CA VAL A 75 3.39 -11.16 7.35
C VAL A 75 3.66 -11.48 8.83
N ASN A 76 2.62 -11.93 9.54
CA ASN A 76 2.80 -12.34 10.94
C ASN A 76 3.94 -13.38 11.05
N PRO A 77 4.91 -13.20 11.96
CA PRO A 77 6.06 -14.09 12.12
C PRO A 77 5.72 -15.57 12.29
N ILE A 78 4.55 -15.89 12.88
CA ILE A 78 4.08 -17.27 13.10
C ILE A 78 3.67 -17.93 11.78
N VAL A 79 3.15 -17.15 10.81
CA VAL A 79 2.62 -17.68 9.55
C VAL A 79 3.75 -18.22 8.67
N LYS A 80 3.62 -19.48 8.24
CA LYS A 80 4.57 -20.13 7.34
C LYS A 80 4.21 -19.87 5.87
N LYS A 81 5.20 -19.81 4.99
CA LYS A 81 5.00 -19.61 3.54
C LYS A 81 4.04 -20.66 2.96
N ASN A 82 4.17 -21.92 3.38
CA ASN A 82 3.30 -23.01 2.94
C ASN A 82 1.84 -22.84 3.35
N GLU A 83 1.56 -22.20 4.49
CA GLU A 83 0.18 -21.92 4.92
C GLU A 83 -0.46 -20.86 4.01
N LEU A 84 0.27 -19.79 3.70
CA LEU A 84 -0.17 -18.79 2.73
C LEU A 84 -0.43 -19.41 1.37
N ARG A 85 0.46 -20.29 0.90
CA ARG A 85 0.30 -21.01 -0.38
C ARG A 85 -1.01 -21.79 -0.43
N LYS A 86 -1.30 -22.61 0.60
CA LYS A 86 -2.54 -23.43 0.66
C LYS A 86 -3.81 -22.57 0.60
N ILE A 87 -3.78 -21.39 1.21
CA ILE A 87 -4.92 -20.47 1.22
C ILE A 87 -5.08 -19.79 -0.15
N ILE A 88 -3.98 -19.43 -0.81
CA ILE A 88 -4.00 -18.74 -2.11
C ILE A 88 -4.33 -19.71 -3.24
N ILE A 89 -3.85 -20.97 -3.15
CA ILE A 89 -3.97 -22.01 -4.17
C ILE A 89 -4.71 -23.23 -3.59
N PRO A 90 -6.03 -23.12 -3.31
CA PRO A 90 -6.78 -24.20 -2.68
C PRO A 90 -6.89 -25.45 -3.58
N ASN A 91 -6.83 -25.29 -4.90
CA ASN A 91 -7.02 -26.37 -5.88
C ASN A 91 -5.73 -27.13 -6.20
N ASN A 92 -4.64 -26.91 -5.47
CA ASN A 92 -3.36 -27.59 -5.62
C ASN A 92 -2.82 -27.69 -7.07
N SER A 93 -3.06 -26.67 -7.89
CA SER A 93 -2.49 -26.59 -9.24
C SER A 93 -0.96 -26.59 -9.17
N THR A 94 -0.32 -27.58 -9.76
CA THR A 94 1.14 -27.75 -9.75
C THR A 94 1.87 -26.55 -10.34
N GLU A 95 1.33 -25.99 -11.42
CA GLU A 95 1.88 -24.79 -12.06
C GLU A 95 1.85 -23.57 -11.13
N LYS A 96 0.70 -23.30 -10.49
CA LYS A 96 0.55 -22.20 -9.53
C LYS A 96 1.41 -22.40 -8.29
N ILE A 97 1.55 -23.64 -7.81
CA ILE A 97 2.43 -23.97 -6.69
C ILE A 97 3.88 -23.64 -7.05
N SER A 98 4.34 -24.08 -8.22
CA SER A 98 5.69 -23.77 -8.72
C SER A 98 5.92 -22.27 -8.81
N LEU A 99 4.97 -21.52 -9.38
CA LEU A 99 5.03 -20.04 -9.46
C LEU A 99 5.08 -19.38 -8.08
N PHE A 100 4.30 -19.88 -7.12
CA PHE A 100 4.33 -19.35 -5.76
C PHE A 100 5.67 -19.63 -5.07
N ASP A 101 6.17 -20.84 -5.19
CA ASP A 101 7.37 -21.28 -4.48
C ASP A 101 8.64 -20.58 -4.99
N CYS A 102 8.78 -20.40 -6.31
CA CYS A 102 9.91 -19.68 -6.92
C CYS A 102 9.87 -18.19 -6.64
N CYS A 103 8.67 -17.58 -6.73
CA CYS A 103 8.60 -16.19 -7.11
C CYS A 103 7.89 -15.31 -6.07
N VAL A 104 7.31 -15.90 -5.00
CA VAL A 104 6.72 -15.19 -3.87
C VAL A 104 7.68 -15.18 -2.68
N PHE A 105 7.99 -13.97 -2.22
CA PHE A 105 8.83 -13.70 -1.05
C PHE A 105 7.99 -13.11 0.06
N ILE A 106 8.35 -13.35 1.33
CA ILE A 106 7.62 -12.86 2.49
C ILE A 106 8.54 -12.08 3.43
N GLY A 107 8.08 -10.90 3.85
CA GLY A 107 8.68 -10.08 4.89
C GLY A 107 7.91 -10.21 6.20
N LYS A 108 8.62 -10.31 7.31
CA LYS A 108 8.07 -10.53 8.66
C LYS A 108 8.52 -9.50 9.69
N GLU A 109 9.31 -8.51 9.26
CA GLU A 109 9.89 -7.50 10.17
C GLU A 109 8.93 -6.32 10.39
N ALA A 110 8.05 -6.04 9.41
CA ALA A 110 7.18 -4.89 9.46
C ALA A 110 6.01 -5.05 10.43
N LYS A 111 5.78 -4.01 11.25
CA LYS A 111 4.69 -3.96 12.25
C LYS A 111 3.67 -2.85 11.97
N ASN A 112 3.96 -1.94 11.07
CA ASN A 112 3.10 -0.80 10.71
C ASN A 112 3.44 -0.31 9.28
N THR A 113 2.72 0.68 8.76
CA THR A 113 2.88 1.14 7.38
C THR A 113 4.27 1.72 7.11
N LYS A 114 4.84 2.46 8.05
CA LYS A 114 6.20 2.99 7.92
C LYS A 114 7.22 1.87 7.81
N THR A 115 7.13 0.88 8.70
CA THR A 115 8.06 -0.27 8.68
C THR A 115 7.81 -1.20 7.49
N ASN A 116 6.58 -1.27 6.95
CA ASN A 116 6.32 -1.92 5.66
C ASN A 116 7.10 -1.25 4.53
N ALA A 117 7.07 0.08 4.44
CA ALA A 117 7.83 0.81 3.41
C ALA A 117 9.33 0.53 3.53
N VAL A 118 9.88 0.58 4.74
CA VAL A 118 11.31 0.31 5.01
C VAL A 118 11.68 -1.13 4.63
N GLU A 119 10.88 -2.13 5.04
CA GLU A 119 11.10 -3.54 4.73
C GLU A 119 11.12 -3.79 3.22
N VAL A 120 10.15 -3.24 2.50
CA VAL A 120 10.04 -3.34 1.04
C VAL A 120 11.24 -2.69 0.35
N ILE A 121 11.59 -1.46 0.73
CA ILE A 121 12.71 -0.72 0.14
C ILE A 121 14.03 -1.48 0.35
N LYS A 122 14.24 -2.03 1.55
CA LYS A 122 15.41 -2.87 1.87
C LYS A 122 15.45 -4.11 0.97
N TRP A 123 14.31 -4.79 0.80
CA TRP A 123 14.22 -5.96 -0.08
C TRP A 123 14.45 -5.59 -1.56
N MET A 124 13.86 -4.50 -2.04
CA MET A 124 14.04 -4.03 -3.41
C MET A 124 15.49 -3.66 -3.69
N LYS A 125 16.15 -2.90 -2.80
CA LYS A 125 17.58 -2.56 -2.92
C LYS A 125 18.45 -3.81 -2.98
N LYS A 126 18.22 -4.79 -2.10
CA LYS A 126 18.95 -6.06 -2.09
C LYS A 126 18.84 -6.84 -3.41
N ASN A 127 17.74 -6.65 -4.14
CA ASN A 127 17.47 -7.37 -5.39
C ASN A 127 17.64 -6.49 -6.64
N ASN A 128 18.19 -5.26 -6.52
CA ASN A 128 18.38 -4.28 -7.60
C ASN A 128 17.10 -3.96 -8.36
N LEU A 129 15.97 -3.79 -7.63
CA LEU A 129 14.64 -3.49 -8.20
C LEU A 129 14.33 -2.01 -8.03
N ILE A 130 13.78 -1.37 -9.08
CA ILE A 130 13.50 0.08 -9.13
C ILE A 130 12.04 0.41 -9.44
N SER A 131 11.24 -0.56 -9.86
CA SER A 131 9.83 -0.38 -10.16
C SER A 131 8.94 -1.38 -9.42
N VAL A 132 7.79 -0.91 -8.92
CA VAL A 132 6.89 -1.74 -8.12
C VAL A 132 5.42 -1.46 -8.39
N ILE A 133 4.63 -2.53 -8.47
CA ILE A 133 3.16 -2.46 -8.31
C ILE A 133 2.84 -2.59 -6.82
N LEU A 134 2.36 -1.53 -6.22
CA LEU A 134 1.96 -1.50 -4.82
C LEU A 134 0.48 -1.90 -4.66
N VAL A 135 0.25 -3.10 -4.15
CA VAL A 135 -1.08 -3.66 -3.91
C VAL A 135 -1.47 -3.48 -2.44
N THR A 136 -2.50 -2.68 -2.21
CA THR A 136 -3.07 -2.47 -0.87
C THR A 136 -4.54 -2.07 -0.99
N SER A 137 -5.28 -1.89 0.11
CA SER A 137 -6.66 -1.41 0.00
C SER A 137 -6.70 0.07 -0.39
N ASP A 138 -7.77 0.46 -1.05
CA ASP A 138 -8.06 1.82 -1.48
C ASP A 138 -7.91 2.86 -0.36
N ILE A 139 -8.55 2.63 0.80
CA ILE A 139 -8.45 3.53 1.97
C ILE A 139 -7.06 3.55 2.63
N HIS A 140 -6.26 2.49 2.45
CA HIS A 140 -4.90 2.41 3.02
C HIS A 140 -3.83 2.96 2.09
N LEU A 141 -4.14 3.04 0.78
CA LEU A 141 -3.20 3.45 -0.26
C LEU A 141 -2.62 4.85 -0.05
N PRO A 142 -3.40 5.91 0.31
CA PRO A 142 -2.88 7.25 0.50
C PRO A 142 -1.72 7.31 1.50
N ARG A 143 -1.91 6.70 2.67
CA ARG A 143 -0.88 6.65 3.71
C ARG A 143 0.33 5.80 3.29
N SER A 144 0.09 4.72 2.59
CA SER A 144 1.18 3.86 2.08
C SER A 144 2.06 4.62 1.09
N ILE A 145 1.47 5.34 0.14
CA ILE A 145 2.22 6.16 -0.84
C ILE A 145 3.11 7.17 -0.11
N LEU A 146 2.57 7.91 0.87
CA LEU A 146 3.36 8.88 1.64
C LEU A 146 4.55 8.24 2.34
N GLU A 147 4.34 7.10 3.01
CA GLU A 147 5.43 6.41 3.70
C GLU A 147 6.52 5.91 2.73
N PHE A 148 6.15 5.46 1.55
CA PHE A 148 7.13 5.08 0.53
C PHE A 148 7.88 6.30 -0.01
N GLN A 149 7.19 7.38 -0.39
CA GLN A 149 7.79 8.59 -0.93
C GLN A 149 8.78 9.24 0.04
N ASN A 150 8.48 9.21 1.33
CA ASN A 150 9.37 9.76 2.35
C ASN A 150 10.59 8.88 2.68
N ASN A 151 10.58 7.63 2.26
CA ASN A 151 11.71 6.72 2.50
C ASN A 151 12.56 6.46 1.25
N THR A 152 12.09 6.85 0.05
CA THR A 152 12.86 6.69 -1.19
C THR A 152 12.31 7.54 -2.33
N ASN A 153 13.23 8.13 -3.12
CA ASN A 153 12.91 8.82 -4.37
C ASN A 153 13.32 8.01 -5.62
N HIS A 154 13.94 6.83 -5.41
CA HIS A 154 14.53 6.05 -6.49
C HIS A 154 13.62 4.90 -6.99
N ILE A 155 12.50 4.64 -6.30
CA ILE A 155 11.59 3.56 -6.66
C ILE A 155 10.35 4.14 -7.33
N LYS A 156 10.07 3.70 -8.57
CA LYS A 156 8.83 4.03 -9.27
C LYS A 156 7.68 3.19 -8.72
N ILE A 157 6.72 3.84 -8.09
CA ILE A 157 5.57 3.20 -7.48
C ILE A 157 4.35 3.36 -8.39
N THR A 158 3.75 2.25 -8.74
CA THR A 158 2.49 2.15 -9.46
C THR A 158 1.44 1.59 -8.54
N SER A 159 0.31 2.25 -8.42
CA SER A 159 -0.73 1.92 -7.44
C SER A 159 -1.73 0.91 -7.97
N TRP A 160 -2.02 -0.12 -7.17
CA TRP A 160 -3.09 -1.07 -7.45
C TRP A 160 -4.02 -1.23 -6.25
N PRO A 161 -5.03 -0.35 -6.12
CA PRO A 161 -5.97 -0.41 -5.00
C PRO A 161 -6.89 -1.62 -5.10
N VAL A 162 -7.05 -2.33 -4.00
CA VAL A 162 -8.07 -3.35 -3.80
C VAL A 162 -9.24 -2.71 -3.07
N LYS A 163 -10.43 -2.77 -3.65
CA LYS A 163 -11.63 -2.17 -3.04
C LYS A 163 -11.91 -2.77 -1.67
N THR A 164 -12.19 -1.90 -0.72
CA THR A 164 -12.60 -2.31 0.62
C THR A 164 -14.11 -2.56 0.63
N ASN A 165 -14.53 -3.81 0.79
CA ASN A 165 -15.94 -4.21 0.81
C ASN A 165 -16.72 -3.73 2.06
N SER A 166 -16.12 -2.95 2.93
CA SER A 166 -16.79 -2.40 4.11
C SER A 166 -17.00 -0.89 3.94
N ASN A 167 -18.25 -0.46 3.76
CA ASN A 167 -18.69 0.93 3.91
C ASN A 167 -18.61 1.39 5.38
N ASN A 168 -17.61 0.95 6.13
CA ASN A 168 -17.45 1.30 7.53
C ASN A 168 -16.81 2.69 7.62
N PHE A 169 -17.65 3.70 7.85
CA PHE A 169 -17.24 5.09 8.05
C PHE A 169 -16.15 5.24 9.13
N ILE A 170 -16.20 4.44 10.19
CA ILE A 170 -15.20 4.47 11.26
C ILE A 170 -13.82 4.07 10.73
N ASN A 171 -13.73 3.06 9.87
CA ASN A 171 -12.47 2.65 9.27
C ASN A 171 -11.92 3.71 8.31
N PHE A 172 -12.80 4.32 7.52
CA PHE A 172 -12.44 5.45 6.66
C PHE A 172 -11.87 6.61 7.51
N LEU A 173 -12.59 7.02 8.56
CA LEU A 173 -12.17 8.11 9.43
C LEU A 173 -10.82 7.82 10.11
N LYS A 174 -10.63 6.60 10.62
CA LYS A 174 -9.35 6.18 11.21
C LYS A 174 -8.18 6.27 10.22
N GLU A 175 -8.37 5.81 8.99
CA GLU A 175 -7.30 5.89 7.97
C GLU A 175 -7.07 7.32 7.49
N PHE A 176 -8.11 8.13 7.37
CA PHE A 176 -7.99 9.56 7.06
C PHE A 176 -7.21 10.32 8.16
N LEU A 177 -7.51 10.11 9.43
CA LEU A 177 -6.77 10.73 10.53
C LEU A 177 -5.29 10.30 10.56
N ARG A 178 -5.02 9.01 10.33
CA ARG A 178 -3.65 8.51 10.24
C ARG A 178 -2.88 9.09 9.04
N PHE A 179 -3.55 9.19 7.90
CA PHE A 179 -2.99 9.85 6.72
C PHE A 179 -2.66 11.31 7.00
N SER A 180 -3.61 12.06 7.57
CA SER A 180 -3.46 13.48 7.91
C SER A 180 -2.28 13.70 8.87
N PHE A 181 -2.17 12.85 9.89
CA PHE A 181 -1.04 12.91 10.82
C PHE A 181 0.30 12.68 10.11
N VAL A 182 0.39 11.67 9.26
CA VAL A 182 1.62 11.38 8.50
C VAL A 182 1.94 12.52 7.55
N ARG A 183 0.94 13.07 6.85
CA ARG A 183 1.11 14.18 5.91
C ARG A 183 1.64 15.44 6.58
N ILE A 184 1.03 15.84 7.69
CA ILE A 184 1.46 17.02 8.46
C ILE A 184 2.87 16.79 8.99
N LYS A 185 3.14 15.62 9.56
CA LYS A 185 4.48 15.27 10.05
C LYS A 185 5.57 15.48 8.99
N TYR A 186 5.33 15.05 7.76
CA TYR A 186 6.29 15.15 6.66
C TYR A 186 6.32 16.53 5.98
N LEU A 187 5.43 17.44 6.33
CA LEU A 187 5.52 18.86 5.93
C LEU A 187 6.37 19.69 6.90
N ILE A 188 6.53 19.22 8.15
CA ILE A 188 7.23 19.96 9.22
C ILE A 188 8.69 19.49 9.36
N LEU A 189 9.00 18.26 8.92
CA LEU A 189 10.35 17.69 8.96
C LEU A 189 11.15 17.98 7.69
#